data_dba66df501d8a53ddbec69b0009dae7e
#
_entry.id   dba66df501d8a53ddbec69b0009dae7e
#
_cell.length_a   1.000
_cell.length_b   1.000
_cell.length_c   1.000
_cell.angle_alpha   90.00
_cell.angle_beta   90.00
_cell.angle_gamma   90.00
#
_symmetry.space_group_name_H-M   'P 1'
#
loop_
_entity.id
_entity.type
_entity.pdbx_description
1 polymer ?
#
loop_
_entity_poly.entity_id
_entity_poly.type
_entity_poly.pdbx_seq_one_letter_code
_entity_poly.pdbx_strand_id
1 'polypeptide(L)'
;MEENMPQNCYELVWIFIIYAFIGWCTEVSYAALDRGIFVNRGFLNGPYCPIYGCGVVIVVAVLTPLKDNLLILFIGSFLLTSILEYITGYLLEKVFHNQWWDYSDKPFNIHGYVCLKFSIYWGLACTFTMDVLHPIIYKGITLMPHIVGMILICIIM
;
A
#
# COMPACT_ATOMS: atom_id res chain seq x y z
N MET A 1 11.64 -18.21 -8.75
CA MET A 1 11.60 -17.38 -7.54
C MET A 1 11.68 -15.86 -7.79
N GLU A 2 12.17 -15.41 -8.95
CA GLU A 2 12.33 -13.98 -9.27
C GLU A 2 11.23 -13.39 -10.17
N GLU A 3 10.22 -14.16 -10.51
CA GLU A 3 9.26 -13.86 -11.59
C GLU A 3 8.43 -12.58 -11.39
N ASN A 4 8.35 -12.05 -10.16
CA ASN A 4 7.56 -10.86 -9.83
C ASN A 4 8.35 -9.82 -9.01
N MET A 5 9.68 -9.89 -9.00
CA MET A 5 10.53 -8.88 -8.35
C MET A 5 10.90 -7.77 -9.34
N PRO A 6 10.76 -6.51 -8.95
CA PRO A 6 11.18 -5.39 -9.78
C PRO A 6 12.69 -5.45 -10.01
N GLN A 7 13.09 -5.36 -11.28
CA GLN A 7 14.50 -5.48 -11.72
C GLN A 7 15.19 -4.11 -11.86
N ASN A 8 14.40 -3.03 -11.88
CA ASN A 8 14.91 -1.69 -12.14
C ASN A 8 14.01 -0.60 -11.52
N CYS A 9 14.52 0.63 -11.46
CA CYS A 9 13.80 1.77 -10.90
C CYS A 9 12.49 2.09 -11.65
N TYR A 10 12.40 1.83 -12.95
CA TYR A 10 11.21 2.06 -13.75
C TYR A 10 10.03 1.20 -13.25
N GLU A 11 10.28 -0.07 -12.98
CA GLU A 11 9.27 -1.00 -12.46
C GLU A 11 8.85 -0.63 -11.03
N LEU A 12 9.81 -0.22 -10.18
CA LEU A 12 9.52 0.28 -8.84
C LEU A 12 8.60 1.51 -8.85
N VAL A 13 8.87 2.46 -9.76
CA VAL A 13 8.04 3.66 -9.92
C VAL A 13 6.63 3.27 -10.38
N TRP A 14 6.48 2.33 -11.31
CA TRP A 14 5.17 1.87 -11.74
C TRP A 14 4.41 1.14 -10.63
N ILE A 15 5.08 0.27 -9.87
CA ILE A 15 4.48 -0.38 -8.70
C ILE A 15 3.97 0.68 -7.73
N PHE A 16 4.80 1.67 -7.40
CA PHE A 16 4.41 2.77 -6.52
C PHE A 16 3.18 3.52 -7.04
N ILE A 17 3.17 3.96 -8.30
CA ILE A 17 2.08 4.74 -8.90
C ILE A 17 0.76 3.94 -8.89
N ILE A 18 0.81 2.69 -9.37
CA ILE A 18 -0.39 1.85 -9.49
C ILE A 18 -0.97 1.56 -8.10
N TYR A 19 -0.15 1.19 -7.13
CA TYR A 19 -0.65 0.87 -5.79
C TYR A 19 -1.05 2.11 -4.98
N ALA A 20 -0.42 3.25 -5.21
CA ALA A 20 -0.87 4.52 -4.63
C ALA A 20 -2.27 4.91 -5.16
N PHE A 21 -2.55 4.66 -6.45
CA PHE A 21 -3.86 4.88 -7.06
C PHE A 21 -4.90 3.86 -6.55
N ILE A 22 -4.57 2.57 -6.51
CA ILE A 22 -5.45 1.52 -5.96
C ILE A 22 -5.78 1.81 -4.49
N GLY A 23 -4.79 2.24 -3.70
CA GLY A 23 -4.98 2.65 -2.32
C GLY A 23 -5.96 3.82 -2.19
N TRP A 24 -5.84 4.81 -3.06
CA TRP A 24 -6.80 5.92 -3.11
C TRP A 24 -8.22 5.41 -3.46
N CYS A 25 -8.37 4.55 -4.45
CA CYS A 25 -9.66 3.94 -4.78
C CYS A 25 -10.27 3.21 -3.57
N THR A 26 -9.46 2.47 -2.83
CA THR A 26 -9.87 1.74 -1.63
C THR A 26 -10.35 2.69 -0.54
N GLU A 27 -9.59 3.74 -0.24
CA GLU A 27 -9.93 4.75 0.77
C GLU A 27 -11.22 5.51 0.44
N VAL A 28 -11.37 5.92 -0.81
CA VAL A 28 -12.58 6.62 -1.27
C VAL A 28 -13.79 5.71 -1.22
N SER A 29 -13.64 4.44 -1.65
CA SER A 29 -14.71 3.44 -1.58
C SER A 29 -15.12 3.16 -0.14
N TYR A 30 -14.16 2.98 0.76
CA TYR A 30 -14.42 2.79 2.18
C TYR A 30 -15.18 3.97 2.77
N ALA A 31 -14.73 5.21 2.51
CA ALA A 31 -15.38 6.42 3.00
C ALA A 31 -16.80 6.59 2.43
N ALA A 32 -17.00 6.23 1.16
CA ALA A 32 -18.31 6.29 0.54
C ALA A 32 -19.29 5.27 1.13
N LEU A 33 -18.84 4.06 1.43
CA LEU A 33 -19.68 3.04 2.10
C LEU A 33 -19.99 3.40 3.55
N ASP A 34 -19.03 3.97 4.28
CA ASP A 34 -19.19 4.34 5.69
C ASP A 34 -20.06 5.58 5.88
N ARG A 35 -19.87 6.61 5.03
CA ARG A 35 -20.51 7.93 5.17
C ARG A 35 -21.65 8.19 4.19
N GLY A 36 -21.84 7.33 3.20
CA GLY A 36 -22.87 7.51 2.14
C GLY A 36 -22.58 8.65 1.16
N ILE A 37 -21.41 9.27 1.21
CA ILE A 37 -20.99 10.39 0.34
C ILE A 37 -19.57 10.17 -0.19
N PHE A 38 -19.29 10.68 -1.38
CA PHE A 38 -17.94 10.69 -1.92
C PHE A 38 -17.06 11.68 -1.12
N VAL A 39 -15.97 11.17 -0.55
CA VAL A 39 -14.95 11.99 0.13
C VAL A 39 -13.60 11.67 -0.50
N ASN A 40 -12.94 12.65 -1.10
CA ASN A 40 -11.59 12.47 -1.57
C ASN A 40 -10.64 12.35 -0.37
N ARG A 41 -10.04 11.18 -0.19
CA ARG A 41 -9.06 10.87 0.88
C ARG A 41 -7.62 10.80 0.38
N GLY A 42 -7.38 11.26 -0.85
CA GLY A 42 -6.06 11.26 -1.44
C GLY A 42 -5.13 12.31 -0.82
N PHE A 43 -3.84 12.04 -0.91
CA PHE A 43 -2.82 12.96 -0.42
C PHE A 43 -2.84 14.26 -1.24
N LEU A 44 -2.83 15.40 -0.56
CA LEU A 44 -2.94 16.74 -1.16
C LEU A 44 -4.11 16.89 -2.15
N ASN A 45 -5.23 16.20 -1.89
CA ASN A 45 -6.40 16.13 -2.76
C ASN A 45 -6.17 15.47 -4.14
N GLY A 46 -5.01 14.86 -4.36
CA GLY A 46 -4.73 14.07 -5.57
C GLY A 46 -5.36 12.68 -5.51
N PRO A 47 -5.50 11.99 -6.66
CA PRO A 47 -6.05 10.63 -6.72
C PRO A 47 -5.00 9.57 -6.40
N TYR A 48 -4.27 9.74 -5.30
CA TYR A 48 -3.24 8.80 -4.87
C TYR A 48 -3.02 8.85 -3.35
N CYS A 49 -2.66 7.72 -2.77
CA CYS A 49 -2.28 7.56 -1.38
C CYS A 49 -0.85 6.97 -1.31
N PRO A 50 0.19 7.79 -1.14
CA PRO A 50 1.60 7.35 -1.21
C PRO A 50 1.96 6.22 -0.24
N ILE A 51 1.32 6.16 0.92
CA ILE A 51 1.56 5.10 1.92
C ILE A 51 1.31 3.70 1.34
N TYR A 52 0.28 3.55 0.48
CA TYR A 52 -0.02 2.27 -0.17
C TYR A 52 1.04 1.92 -1.20
N GLY A 53 1.47 2.89 -2.01
CA GLY A 53 2.55 2.69 -2.98
C GLY A 53 3.87 2.32 -2.31
N CYS A 54 4.31 3.09 -1.31
CA CYS A 54 5.50 2.78 -0.52
C CYS A 54 5.37 1.44 0.20
N GLY A 55 4.20 1.20 0.82
CA GLY A 55 3.94 -0.05 1.56
C GLY A 55 4.10 -1.27 0.67
N VAL A 56 3.48 -1.27 -0.51
CA VAL A 56 3.58 -2.42 -1.43
C VAL A 56 4.99 -2.56 -2.00
N VAL A 57 5.68 -1.48 -2.35
CA VAL A 57 7.09 -1.56 -2.78
C VAL A 57 7.96 -2.25 -1.72
N ILE A 58 7.79 -1.88 -0.44
CA ILE A 58 8.54 -2.48 0.67
C ILE A 58 8.11 -3.95 0.88
N VAL A 59 6.81 -4.22 0.86
CA VAL A 59 6.25 -5.59 1.00
C VAL A 59 6.80 -6.49 -0.11
N VAL A 60 6.78 -6.06 -1.37
CA VAL A 60 7.32 -6.81 -2.50
C VAL A 60 8.82 -7.04 -2.31
N ALA A 61 9.59 -6.01 -1.98
CA ALA A 61 11.04 -6.12 -1.82
C ALA A 61 11.45 -7.09 -0.69
N VAL A 62 10.70 -7.08 0.43
CA VAL A 62 11.06 -7.82 1.64
C VAL A 62 10.44 -9.23 1.67
N LEU A 63 9.19 -9.37 1.20
CA LEU A 63 8.41 -10.59 1.40
C LEU A 63 8.33 -11.50 0.17
N THR A 64 8.79 -11.07 -1.02
CA THR A 64 8.83 -11.95 -2.20
C THR A 64 9.58 -13.28 -1.94
N PRO A 65 10.72 -13.32 -1.20
CA PRO A 65 11.37 -14.58 -0.87
C PRO A 65 10.54 -15.52 0.01
N LEU A 66 9.51 -15.00 0.68
CA LEU A 66 8.67 -15.75 1.63
C LEU A 66 7.31 -16.14 1.03
N LYS A 67 7.02 -15.78 -0.22
CA LYS A 67 5.69 -15.94 -0.84
C LYS A 67 5.22 -17.39 -0.97
N ASP A 68 6.15 -18.35 -1.00
CA ASP A 68 5.83 -19.78 -1.17
C ASP A 68 5.16 -20.38 0.07
N ASN A 69 5.18 -19.70 1.22
CA ASN A 69 4.49 -20.09 2.43
C ASN A 69 3.50 -19.00 2.86
N LEU A 70 2.22 -19.23 2.60
CA LEU A 70 1.15 -18.26 2.90
C LEU A 70 1.10 -17.83 4.37
N LEU A 71 1.40 -18.72 5.31
CA LEU A 71 1.40 -18.38 6.73
C LEU A 71 2.54 -17.42 7.07
N ILE A 72 3.75 -17.70 6.57
CA ILE A 72 4.91 -16.84 6.77
C ILE A 72 4.70 -15.50 6.07
N LEU A 73 4.14 -15.51 4.85
CA LEU A 73 3.78 -14.30 4.11
C LEU A 73 2.77 -13.47 4.89
N PHE A 74 1.71 -14.09 5.45
CA PHE A 74 0.73 -13.38 6.26
C PHE A 74 1.35 -12.76 7.52
N ILE A 75 2.15 -13.53 8.28
CA ILE A 75 2.80 -13.01 9.49
C ILE A 75 3.77 -11.87 9.15
N GLY A 76 4.57 -12.05 8.10
CA GLY A 76 5.49 -11.01 7.60
C GLY A 76 4.74 -9.75 7.17
N SER A 77 3.65 -9.90 6.42
CA SER A 77 2.78 -8.79 5.99
C SER A 77 2.15 -8.08 7.18
N PHE A 78 1.58 -8.81 8.13
CA PHE A 78 1.01 -8.28 9.35
C PHE A 78 2.02 -7.43 10.14
N LEU A 79 3.22 -7.94 10.39
CA LEU A 79 4.25 -7.24 11.14
C LEU A 79 4.78 -6.02 10.38
N LEU A 80 5.10 -6.20 9.10
CA LEU A 80 5.69 -5.16 8.27
C LEU A 80 4.72 -3.98 8.08
N THR A 81 3.45 -4.26 7.76
CA THR A 81 2.45 -3.21 7.59
C THR A 81 2.12 -2.49 8.89
N SER A 82 2.08 -3.20 10.03
CA SER A 82 1.88 -2.57 11.34
C SER A 82 3.02 -1.61 11.70
N ILE A 83 4.26 -1.99 11.40
CA ILE A 83 5.43 -1.11 11.59
C ILE A 83 5.33 0.12 10.68
N LEU A 84 5.00 -0.07 9.40
CA LEU A 84 4.86 1.02 8.44
C LEU A 84 3.71 1.97 8.83
N GLU A 85 2.57 1.44 9.24
CA GLU A 85 1.42 2.22 9.68
C GLU A 85 1.76 3.03 10.93
N TYR A 86 2.43 2.42 11.90
CA TYR A 86 2.88 3.10 13.12
C TYR A 86 3.85 4.24 12.80
N ILE A 87 4.91 3.97 12.02
CA ILE A 87 5.91 4.97 11.66
C ILE A 87 5.26 6.12 10.88
N THR A 88 4.40 5.80 9.92
CA THR A 88 3.72 6.81 9.10
C THR A 88 2.79 7.67 9.95
N GLY A 89 1.95 7.07 10.80
CA GLY A 89 1.06 7.80 11.70
C GLY A 89 1.83 8.74 12.63
N TYR A 90 2.90 8.24 13.24
CA TYR A 90 3.77 9.04 14.09
C TYR A 90 4.44 10.21 13.34
N LEU A 91 5.00 9.94 12.16
CA LEU A 91 5.67 10.98 11.36
C LEU A 91 4.68 12.05 10.87
N LEU A 92 3.51 11.64 10.39
CA LEU A 92 2.48 12.57 9.93
C LEU A 92 2.00 13.48 11.05
N GLU A 93 1.77 12.93 12.25
CA GLU A 93 1.39 13.75 13.39
C GLU A 93 2.51 14.72 13.79
N LYS A 94 3.78 14.28 13.80
CA LYS A 94 4.90 15.16 14.14
C LYS A 94 5.15 16.28 13.14
N VAL A 95 4.98 15.99 11.83
CA VAL A 95 5.27 16.95 10.76
C VAL A 95 4.09 17.90 10.52
N PHE A 96 2.88 17.36 10.51
CA PHE A 96 1.67 18.14 10.15
C PHE A 96 0.81 18.51 11.35
N HIS A 97 1.17 18.08 12.57
CA HIS A 97 0.41 18.30 13.80
C HIS A 97 -1.06 17.86 13.71
N ASN A 98 -1.32 16.82 12.91
CA ASN A 98 -2.65 16.27 12.68
C ASN A 98 -2.58 14.77 12.48
N GLN A 99 -3.56 14.04 13.04
CA GLN A 99 -3.72 12.60 12.83
C GLN A 99 -4.64 12.36 11.65
N TRP A 100 -4.19 11.59 10.66
CA TRP A 100 -5.01 11.16 9.52
C TRP A 100 -5.98 10.04 9.88
N TRP A 101 -5.63 9.25 10.89
CA TRP A 101 -6.46 8.23 11.53
C TRP A 101 -6.14 8.18 13.02
N ASP A 102 -7.08 7.69 13.81
CA ASP A 102 -6.92 7.48 15.25
C ASP A 102 -7.65 6.21 15.66
N TYR A 103 -6.89 5.25 16.20
CA TYR A 103 -7.40 3.98 16.72
C TYR A 103 -7.44 3.93 18.26
N SER A 104 -7.38 5.05 18.95
CA SER A 104 -7.31 5.09 20.41
C SER A 104 -8.54 4.44 21.07
N ASP A 105 -9.68 4.42 20.37
CA ASP A 105 -10.93 3.77 20.81
C ASP A 105 -10.96 2.25 20.51
N LYS A 106 -9.97 1.71 19.80
CA LYS A 106 -9.94 0.29 19.40
C LYS A 106 -9.15 -0.54 20.40
N PRO A 107 -9.58 -1.79 20.69
CA PRO A 107 -8.82 -2.69 21.53
C PRO A 107 -7.47 -3.05 20.91
N PHE A 108 -6.48 -3.24 21.78
CA PHE A 108 -5.10 -3.58 21.38
C PHE A 108 -4.48 -2.57 20.41
N ASN A 109 -4.79 -1.27 20.60
CA ASN A 109 -4.08 -0.23 19.88
C ASN A 109 -2.73 0.11 20.53
N ILE A 110 -1.82 0.67 19.74
CA ILE A 110 -0.54 1.20 20.21
C ILE A 110 -0.50 2.68 19.82
N HIS A 111 -0.64 3.54 20.83
CA HIS A 111 -0.64 5.00 20.71
C HIS A 111 -1.66 5.57 19.71
N GLY A 112 -2.73 4.84 19.39
CA GLY A 112 -3.72 5.23 18.39
C GLY A 112 -3.26 5.09 16.94
N TYR A 113 -1.98 4.78 16.67
CA TYR A 113 -1.44 4.69 15.31
C TYR A 113 -1.72 3.35 14.63
N VAL A 114 -1.74 2.26 15.40
CA VAL A 114 -2.07 0.90 14.92
C VAL A 114 -3.01 0.21 15.88
N CYS A 115 -3.79 -0.77 15.41
CA CYS A 115 -4.53 -1.68 16.28
C CYS A 115 -4.62 -3.08 15.67
N LEU A 116 -4.76 -4.09 16.51
CA LEU A 116 -4.76 -5.50 16.11
C LEU A 116 -5.74 -5.80 14.98
N LYS A 117 -6.94 -5.25 15.01
CA LYS A 117 -7.97 -5.47 14.00
C LYS A 117 -7.49 -5.04 12.61
N PHE A 118 -6.97 -3.82 12.47
CA PHE A 118 -6.49 -3.30 11.18
C PHE A 118 -5.18 -3.95 10.76
N SER A 119 -4.30 -4.29 11.71
CA SER A 119 -3.09 -5.05 11.40
C SER A 119 -3.40 -6.42 10.77
N ILE A 120 -4.45 -7.12 11.25
CA ILE A 120 -4.92 -8.36 10.62
C ILE A 120 -5.47 -8.10 9.21
N TYR A 121 -6.26 -7.04 9.02
CA TYR A 121 -6.79 -6.68 7.70
C TYR A 121 -5.68 -6.34 6.71
N TRP A 122 -4.66 -5.58 7.12
CA TRP A 122 -3.50 -5.29 6.30
C TRP A 122 -2.68 -6.53 5.97
N GLY A 123 -2.50 -7.42 6.95
CA GLY A 123 -1.85 -8.71 6.73
C GLY A 123 -2.55 -9.53 5.64
N LEU A 124 -3.89 -9.66 5.72
CA LEU A 124 -4.69 -10.35 4.71
C LEU A 124 -4.66 -9.65 3.34
N ALA A 125 -4.81 -8.34 3.33
CA ALA A 125 -4.78 -7.56 2.09
C ALA A 125 -3.43 -7.66 1.38
N CYS A 126 -2.32 -7.61 2.11
CA CYS A 126 -0.99 -7.77 1.53
C CYS A 126 -0.73 -9.20 1.05
N THR A 127 -1.19 -10.22 1.80
CA THR A 127 -1.09 -11.61 1.35
C THR A 127 -1.84 -11.81 0.04
N PHE A 128 -3.08 -11.34 -0.06
CA PHE A 128 -3.86 -11.37 -1.30
C PHE A 128 -3.18 -10.57 -2.42
N THR A 129 -2.63 -9.41 -2.08
CA THR A 129 -1.90 -8.59 -3.06
C THR A 129 -0.70 -9.34 -3.61
N MET A 130 0.12 -9.93 -2.78
CA MET A 130 1.33 -10.64 -3.19
C MET A 130 1.04 -11.91 -4.00
N ASP A 131 0.01 -12.64 -3.63
CA ASP A 131 -0.31 -13.93 -4.23
C ASP A 131 -1.13 -13.80 -5.53
N VAL A 132 -2.02 -12.81 -5.61
CA VAL A 132 -2.97 -12.68 -6.71
C VAL A 132 -2.78 -11.38 -7.50
N LEU A 133 -2.83 -10.23 -6.82
CA LEU A 133 -2.93 -8.94 -7.51
C LEU A 133 -1.59 -8.50 -8.11
N HIS A 134 -0.51 -8.66 -7.35
CA HIS A 134 0.82 -8.22 -7.79
C HIS A 134 1.34 -8.96 -9.02
N PRO A 135 1.21 -10.29 -9.16
CA PRO A 135 1.59 -10.99 -10.39
C PRO A 135 0.88 -10.47 -11.63
N ILE A 136 -0.40 -10.15 -11.52
CA ILE A 136 -1.20 -9.61 -12.63
C ILE A 136 -0.72 -8.21 -13.02
N ILE A 137 -0.54 -7.33 -12.02
CA ILE A 137 -0.08 -5.96 -12.24
C ILE A 137 1.35 -5.95 -12.79
N TYR A 138 2.23 -6.74 -12.21
CA TYR A 138 3.62 -6.80 -12.63
C TYR A 138 3.76 -7.29 -14.07
N LYS A 139 2.98 -8.31 -14.46
CA LYS A 139 2.88 -8.74 -15.86
C LYS A 139 2.42 -7.60 -16.78
N GLY A 140 1.46 -6.79 -16.35
CA GLY A 140 1.04 -5.60 -17.10
C GLY A 140 2.15 -4.57 -17.27
N ILE A 141 2.94 -4.32 -16.21
CA ILE A 141 4.09 -3.41 -16.25
C ILE A 141 5.16 -3.92 -17.23
N THR A 142 5.48 -5.21 -17.20
CA THR A 142 6.52 -5.80 -18.06
C THR A 142 6.10 -5.89 -19.54
N LEU A 143 4.80 -5.99 -19.82
CA LEU A 143 4.26 -5.98 -21.19
C LEU A 143 4.17 -4.57 -21.79
N MET A 144 4.26 -3.52 -20.99
CA MET A 144 4.16 -2.14 -21.46
C MET A 144 5.46 -1.72 -22.18
N PRO A 145 5.37 -1.21 -23.43
CA PRO A 145 6.56 -0.66 -24.10
C PRO A 145 7.21 0.43 -23.24
N HIS A 146 8.52 0.30 -23.01
CA HIS A 146 9.26 1.17 -22.07
C HIS A 146 9.10 2.66 -22.40
N ILE A 147 9.09 3.03 -23.69
CA ILE A 147 8.90 4.43 -24.13
C ILE A 147 7.52 4.96 -23.70
N VAL A 148 6.48 4.16 -23.91
CA VAL A 148 5.10 4.52 -23.53
C VAL A 148 5.01 4.70 -22.01
N GLY A 149 5.58 3.77 -21.26
CA GLY A 149 5.61 3.86 -19.80
C GLY A 149 6.36 5.09 -19.29
N MET A 150 7.49 5.44 -19.88
CA MET A 150 8.21 6.67 -19.50
C MET A 150 7.43 7.93 -19.79
N ILE A 151 6.75 8.02 -20.94
CA ILE A 151 5.88 9.16 -21.27
C ILE A 151 4.75 9.28 -20.26
N LEU A 152 4.11 8.17 -19.92
CA LEU A 152 3.01 8.17 -18.92
C LEU A 152 3.50 8.59 -17.52
N ILE A 153 4.66 8.13 -17.08
CA ILE A 153 5.26 8.59 -15.81
C ILE A 153 5.44 10.10 -15.83
N CYS A 154 6.00 10.66 -16.91
CA CYS A 154 6.20 12.11 -17.03
C CYS A 154 4.89 12.92 -17.06
N ILE A 155 3.77 12.32 -17.46
CA ILE A 155 2.45 12.98 -17.46
C ILE A 155 1.80 12.92 -16.08
N ILE A 156 2.00 11.82 -15.34
CA ILE A 156 1.35 11.55 -14.05
C ILE A 156 2.06 12.28 -12.89
N MET A 157 3.38 12.40 -12.97
CA MET A 157 4.20 13.06 -11.95
C MET A 157 4.44 14.53 -12.25
#